data_a84b10d44fb565dcac489e692ae7f213
#
_entry.id   a84b10d44fb565dcac489e692ae7f213
#
_cell.length_a   1.000
_cell.length_b   1.000
_cell.length_c   1.000
_cell.angle_alpha   90.00
_cell.angle_beta   90.00
_cell.angle_gamma   90.00
#
_symmetry.space_group_name_H-M   'P 1'
#
loop_
_entity.id
_entity.type
_entity.pdbx_description
1 polymer ?
#
loop_
_entity_poly.entity_id
_entity_poly.type
_entity_poly.pdbx_seq_one_letter_code
_entity_poly.pdbx_strand_id
1 'polypeptide(L)'
;MADPGFSNLDPHTAQVEEAEKDLSEGVMGLVAPNKKPGEVIAKLASSRMFILQEASVYALAAGMEKNPGTFAVGVVNDEDKPVGIVLRRELFDNLGRMYGRDLYKRKLVPELMKTPQLIRDDTSIFSVADNLAEELRKGTSIYYVLVDGSGHYSGIFSTTDLLIYLSNITARDISLARRLQRAIVKECFSFAGERTSIVGSSAMAKEVGGDFYVVKRLTGGKLLIAVCDVSGKGIAASLITAVLGGFFDGYTASNSVKSFVRKLNRYIIDTFSLEYFVTGIIIELDEGTGEATVCDLGHSYMLVVEQGKLKRLGSDASNPPLGVSPKLEPATGICRLNPGSSVVLFTDGVVDQTDSSGHDYTEQRLWRLLKASGGLPPQQLSTKLTTDLASFRGDAPQRDDITFVVMQYC
;
A
#
# COMPACT_ATOMS: atom_id res chain seq x y z
N MET A 1 -4.00 7.46 34.63
CA MET A 1 -4.92 6.50 34.00
C MET A 1 -4.05 5.51 33.24
N ALA A 2 -4.06 4.26 33.67
CA ALA A 2 -3.13 3.23 33.24
C ALA A 2 -3.55 2.67 31.88
N ASP A 3 -2.56 2.49 31.04
CA ASP A 3 -2.64 1.85 29.72
C ASP A 3 -2.91 0.35 29.88
N PRO A 4 -3.93 -0.25 29.25
CA PRO A 4 -4.12 -1.68 29.30
C PRO A 4 -3.16 -2.33 28.31
N GLY A 5 -2.10 -2.95 28.85
CA GLY A 5 -1.16 -3.75 28.08
C GLY A 5 -1.85 -4.88 27.33
N PHE A 6 -1.83 -4.80 26.02
CA PHE A 6 -2.13 -5.94 25.14
C PHE A 6 -0.95 -6.91 25.19
N SER A 7 -1.11 -7.95 25.98
CA SER A 7 -0.28 -9.16 25.88
C SER A 7 -0.73 -9.94 24.63
N ASN A 8 -0.12 -9.64 23.51
CA ASN A 8 -0.19 -10.50 22.32
C ASN A 8 0.67 -11.74 22.57
N LEU A 9 0.13 -12.73 23.21
CA LEU A 9 0.61 -14.10 23.07
C LEU A 9 0.29 -14.54 21.63
N ASP A 10 1.33 -14.81 20.87
CA ASP A 10 1.24 -15.34 19.51
C ASP A 10 0.39 -16.62 19.55
N PRO A 11 -0.70 -16.75 18.78
CA PRO A 11 -1.55 -17.94 18.77
C PRO A 11 -0.78 -19.25 18.51
N HIS A 12 0.37 -19.15 17.83
CA HIS A 12 1.28 -20.29 17.63
C HIS A 12 1.98 -20.76 18.92
N THR A 13 2.25 -19.88 19.88
CA THR A 13 2.94 -20.25 21.13
C THR A 13 2.02 -21.06 22.04
N ALA A 14 0.74 -20.71 22.11
CA ALA A 14 -0.25 -21.44 22.91
C ALA A 14 -0.54 -22.85 22.35
N GLN A 15 -0.55 -23.00 21.01
CA GLN A 15 -0.72 -24.32 20.36
C GLN A 15 0.49 -25.23 20.56
N VAL A 16 1.69 -24.69 20.70
CA VAL A 16 2.91 -25.47 20.94
C VAL A 16 2.94 -26.00 22.38
N GLU A 17 2.54 -25.20 23.39
CA GLU A 17 2.50 -25.61 24.78
C GLU A 17 1.40 -26.65 25.06
N GLU A 18 0.26 -26.59 24.36
CA GLU A 18 -0.81 -27.58 24.48
C GLU A 18 -0.46 -28.90 23.79
N ALA A 19 0.26 -28.85 22.66
CA ALA A 19 0.76 -30.02 21.93
C ALA A 19 1.87 -30.77 22.72
N GLU A 20 2.74 -30.05 23.43
CA GLU A 20 3.78 -30.66 24.27
C GLU A 20 3.21 -31.51 25.43
N LYS A 21 2.02 -31.19 25.90
CA LYS A 21 1.37 -31.89 27.00
C LYS A 21 0.74 -33.22 26.60
N ASP A 22 0.35 -33.40 25.36
CA ASP A 22 -0.36 -34.59 24.83
C ASP A 22 0.58 -35.60 24.14
N LEU A 23 1.86 -35.24 23.96
CA LEU A 23 2.87 -36.07 23.27
C LEU A 23 3.47 -37.19 24.13
N SER A 24 3.11 -37.29 25.41
CA SER A 24 3.65 -38.30 26.31
C SER A 24 3.20 -39.76 26.04
N GLU A 25 2.27 -39.98 25.11
CA GLU A 25 1.82 -41.31 24.65
C GLU A 25 2.00 -41.52 23.12
N GLY A 26 2.77 -40.72 22.42
CA GLY A 26 2.64 -40.58 20.96
C GLY A 26 3.81 -41.09 20.15
N VAL A 27 3.45 -41.74 19.07
CA VAL A 27 4.26 -42.18 17.94
C VAL A 27 4.78 -41.02 17.09
N MET A 28 4.25 -39.80 17.31
CA MET A 28 4.63 -38.58 16.59
C MET A 28 5.46 -37.66 17.48
N GLY A 29 6.58 -37.17 16.93
CA GLY A 29 7.45 -36.19 17.58
C GLY A 29 7.18 -34.76 17.09
N LEU A 30 7.65 -33.79 17.87
CA LEU A 30 7.61 -32.35 17.51
C LEU A 30 9.01 -31.76 17.64
N VAL A 31 9.48 -31.09 16.59
CA VAL A 31 10.77 -30.36 16.64
C VAL A 31 10.51 -28.95 17.18
N ALA A 32 11.33 -28.53 18.15
CA ALA A 32 11.24 -27.19 18.72
C ALA A 32 11.51 -26.10 17.65
N PRO A 33 10.81 -24.95 17.72
CA PRO A 33 11.02 -23.87 16.78
C PRO A 33 12.44 -23.30 16.87
N ASN A 34 13.17 -23.33 15.77
CA ASN A 34 14.49 -22.73 15.67
C ASN A 34 14.35 -21.22 15.51
N LYS A 35 14.70 -20.43 16.54
CA LYS A 35 14.63 -18.94 16.52
C LYS A 35 15.83 -18.37 15.78
N LYS A 36 15.88 -18.54 14.47
CA LYS A 36 16.91 -17.92 13.64
C LYS A 36 16.58 -16.43 13.38
N PRO A 37 17.58 -15.53 13.46
CA PRO A 37 17.40 -14.14 13.11
C PRO A 37 17.21 -13.97 11.60
N GLY A 38 16.56 -12.88 11.17
CA GLY A 38 16.34 -12.57 9.75
C GLY A 38 15.07 -13.17 9.17
N GLU A 39 14.83 -12.89 7.90
CA GLU A 39 13.67 -13.38 7.13
C GLU A 39 14.01 -14.73 6.48
N VAL A 40 14.10 -15.77 7.32
CA VAL A 40 14.44 -17.14 6.92
C VAL A 40 13.22 -18.03 6.83
N ILE A 41 13.27 -19.03 5.93
CA ILE A 41 12.14 -19.89 5.60
C ILE A 41 11.65 -20.73 6.79
N ALA A 42 12.49 -20.98 7.80
CA ALA A 42 12.12 -21.64 9.05
C ALA A 42 10.91 -20.98 9.75
N LYS A 43 10.69 -19.68 9.55
CA LYS A 43 9.54 -18.95 10.11
C LYS A 43 8.20 -19.37 9.52
N LEU A 44 8.21 -19.97 8.33
CA LEU A 44 7.01 -20.42 7.62
C LEU A 44 6.62 -21.86 7.92
N ALA A 45 7.37 -22.56 8.79
CA ALA A 45 7.04 -23.93 9.12
C ALA A 45 5.64 -24.03 9.75
N SER A 46 4.66 -24.48 8.95
CA SER A 46 3.27 -24.71 9.36
C SER A 46 3.08 -26.03 10.10
N SER A 47 4.04 -26.95 9.98
CA SER A 47 4.11 -28.16 10.77
C SER A 47 5.56 -28.47 11.14
N ARG A 48 5.79 -28.87 12.38
CA ARG A 48 7.06 -29.41 12.86
C ARG A 48 6.90 -30.85 13.36
N MET A 49 5.76 -31.46 13.08
CA MET A 49 5.46 -32.83 13.43
C MET A 49 6.19 -33.79 12.51
N PHE A 50 6.75 -34.82 13.09
CA PHE A 50 7.41 -35.90 12.37
C PHE A 50 7.00 -37.27 12.91
N ILE A 51 7.27 -38.31 12.19
CA ILE A 51 7.10 -39.70 12.55
C ILE A 51 8.30 -40.51 12.07
N LEU A 52 8.67 -41.53 12.84
CA LEU A 52 9.72 -42.44 12.44
C LEU A 52 9.27 -43.32 11.26
N GLN A 53 10.18 -43.65 10.36
CA GLN A 53 9.85 -44.46 9.17
C GLN A 53 9.37 -45.89 9.52
N GLU A 54 9.74 -46.44 10.70
CA GLU A 54 9.29 -47.74 11.20
C GLU A 54 7.88 -47.72 11.78
N ALA A 55 7.27 -46.56 11.91
CA ALA A 55 5.92 -46.45 12.45
C ALA A 55 4.88 -47.01 11.49
N SER A 56 3.76 -47.47 12.08
CA SER A 56 2.64 -47.97 11.27
C SER A 56 1.80 -46.85 10.69
N VAL A 57 1.20 -47.07 9.51
CA VAL A 57 0.24 -46.15 8.89
C VAL A 57 -0.92 -45.82 9.85
N TYR A 58 -1.30 -46.79 10.70
CA TYR A 58 -2.39 -46.63 11.65
C TYR A 58 -2.04 -45.65 12.77
N ALA A 59 -0.80 -45.71 13.26
CA ALA A 59 -0.29 -44.80 14.28
C ALA A 59 -0.21 -43.37 13.73
N LEU A 60 0.25 -43.18 12.47
CA LEU A 60 0.24 -41.89 11.78
C LEU A 60 -1.19 -41.34 11.63
N ALA A 61 -2.14 -42.18 11.21
CA ALA A 61 -3.53 -41.77 11.04
C ALA A 61 -4.15 -41.32 12.39
N ALA A 62 -3.94 -42.08 13.45
CA ALA A 62 -4.41 -41.71 14.79
C ALA A 62 -3.79 -40.39 15.30
N GLY A 63 -2.47 -40.17 15.06
CA GLY A 63 -1.80 -38.93 15.39
C GLY A 63 -2.35 -37.75 14.62
N MET A 64 -2.61 -37.90 13.29
CA MET A 64 -3.22 -36.85 12.48
C MET A 64 -4.68 -36.58 12.83
N GLU A 65 -5.47 -37.61 13.26
CA GLU A 65 -6.85 -37.40 13.70
C GLU A 65 -6.90 -36.55 14.98
N LYS A 66 -5.99 -36.76 15.91
CA LYS A 66 -5.84 -35.94 17.13
C LYS A 66 -5.41 -34.49 16.82
N ASN A 67 -4.71 -34.28 15.72
CA ASN A 67 -4.18 -32.97 15.28
C ASN A 67 -4.81 -32.53 13.96
N PRO A 68 -6.06 -32.05 13.93
CA PRO A 68 -6.79 -31.76 12.69
C PRO A 68 -6.17 -30.62 11.84
N GLY A 69 -5.40 -29.72 12.46
CA GLY A 69 -4.68 -28.64 11.78
C GLY A 69 -3.39 -29.09 11.06
N THR A 70 -2.94 -30.34 11.23
CA THR A 70 -1.73 -30.84 10.59
C THR A 70 -2.05 -31.41 9.21
N PHE A 71 -1.61 -30.72 8.17
CA PHE A 71 -1.85 -31.11 6.76
C PHE A 71 -0.76 -32.00 6.17
N ALA A 72 0.44 -31.96 6.75
CA ALA A 72 1.59 -32.76 6.33
C ALA A 72 2.45 -33.15 7.53
N VAL A 73 3.05 -34.34 7.48
CA VAL A 73 3.98 -34.87 8.52
C VAL A 73 5.26 -35.33 7.82
N GLY A 74 6.40 -34.94 8.40
CA GLY A 74 7.71 -35.43 7.96
C GLY A 74 7.94 -36.88 8.41
N VAL A 75 8.57 -37.67 7.56
CA VAL A 75 9.02 -39.01 7.92
C VAL A 75 10.53 -38.96 8.06
N VAL A 76 11.03 -39.35 9.23
CA VAL A 76 12.47 -39.30 9.52
C VAL A 76 13.01 -40.70 9.82
N ASN A 77 14.32 -40.86 9.62
CA ASN A 77 15.06 -42.04 10.04
C ASN A 77 15.57 -41.89 11.48
N ASP A 78 16.31 -42.88 11.98
CA ASP A 78 16.91 -42.92 13.32
C ASP A 78 17.95 -41.81 13.59
N GLU A 79 18.42 -41.12 12.50
CA GLU A 79 19.35 -40.00 12.59
C GLU A 79 18.59 -38.64 12.49
N ASP A 80 17.29 -38.60 12.68
CA ASP A 80 16.41 -37.42 12.52
C ASP A 80 16.48 -36.78 11.13
N LYS A 81 16.97 -37.49 10.11
CA LYS A 81 17.03 -37.03 8.73
C LYS A 81 15.73 -37.33 7.99
N PRO A 82 15.17 -36.38 7.25
CA PRO A 82 13.91 -36.60 6.54
C PRO A 82 14.11 -37.55 5.34
N VAL A 83 13.34 -38.63 5.33
CA VAL A 83 13.31 -39.65 4.29
C VAL A 83 12.02 -39.59 3.46
N GLY A 84 10.97 -38.94 3.99
CA GLY A 84 9.68 -38.85 3.33
C GLY A 84 8.81 -37.70 3.87
N ILE A 85 7.67 -37.56 3.20
CA ILE A 85 6.56 -36.70 3.62
C ILE A 85 5.25 -37.43 3.38
N VAL A 86 4.30 -37.35 4.32
CA VAL A 86 2.94 -37.86 4.14
C VAL A 86 1.97 -36.69 4.25
N LEU A 87 1.11 -36.56 3.24
CA LEU A 87 0.04 -35.57 3.21
C LEU A 87 -1.25 -36.15 3.82
N ARG A 88 -1.88 -35.39 4.72
CA ARG A 88 -3.13 -35.75 5.38
C ARG A 88 -4.20 -36.20 4.38
N ARG A 89 -4.41 -35.43 3.31
CA ARG A 89 -5.41 -35.73 2.29
C ARG A 89 -5.17 -37.11 1.69
N GLU A 90 -3.94 -37.40 1.28
CA GLU A 90 -3.61 -38.66 0.61
C GLU A 90 -3.71 -39.86 1.55
N LEU A 91 -3.30 -39.68 2.81
CA LEU A 91 -3.46 -40.69 3.86
C LEU A 91 -4.93 -41.09 4.02
N PHE A 92 -5.80 -40.10 4.25
CA PHE A 92 -7.21 -40.38 4.48
C PHE A 92 -7.98 -40.76 3.22
N ASP A 93 -7.59 -40.29 2.03
CA ASP A 93 -8.12 -40.76 0.76
C ASP A 93 -7.82 -42.25 0.54
N ASN A 94 -6.61 -42.71 0.89
CA ASN A 94 -6.23 -44.11 0.80
C ASN A 94 -6.96 -44.99 1.84
N LEU A 95 -7.06 -44.51 3.10
CA LEU A 95 -7.77 -45.23 4.17
C LEU A 95 -9.29 -45.26 3.95
N GLY A 96 -9.87 -44.30 3.24
CA GLY A 96 -11.29 -44.19 2.93
C GLY A 96 -11.75 -45.05 1.73
N ARG A 97 -10.83 -45.63 0.96
CA ARG A 97 -11.18 -46.54 -0.16
C ARG A 97 -11.77 -47.83 0.39
N MET A 98 -12.58 -48.51 -0.47
CA MET A 98 -13.10 -49.85 -0.14
C MET A 98 -11.94 -50.78 0.25
N TYR A 99 -12.00 -51.36 1.43
CA TYR A 99 -10.92 -52.17 2.06
C TYR A 99 -9.63 -51.41 2.37
N GLY A 100 -9.58 -50.08 2.26
CA GLY A 100 -8.35 -49.27 2.51
C GLY A 100 -7.81 -49.47 3.93
N ARG A 101 -8.65 -49.43 4.97
CA ARG A 101 -8.23 -49.66 6.34
C ARG A 101 -7.63 -51.07 6.53
N ASP A 102 -8.18 -52.10 5.97
CA ASP A 102 -7.67 -53.50 6.10
C ASP A 102 -6.34 -53.64 5.33
N LEU A 103 -6.22 -53.03 4.17
CA LEU A 103 -5.01 -53.07 3.35
C LEU A 103 -3.80 -52.38 4.06
N TYR A 104 -4.03 -51.28 4.76
CA TYR A 104 -2.99 -50.52 5.44
C TYR A 104 -2.78 -50.87 6.91
N LYS A 105 -3.58 -51.79 7.49
CA LYS A 105 -3.57 -52.15 8.92
C LYS A 105 -2.20 -52.62 9.40
N ARG A 106 -1.42 -53.30 8.55
CA ARG A 106 -0.08 -53.81 8.87
C ARG A 106 1.06 -53.16 8.13
N LYS A 107 0.76 -52.06 7.39
CA LYS A 107 1.76 -51.40 6.57
C LYS A 107 2.49 -50.31 7.38
N LEU A 108 3.75 -50.10 7.02
CA LEU A 108 4.58 -49.05 7.58
C LEU A 108 4.44 -47.77 6.75
N VAL A 109 4.79 -46.63 7.33
CA VAL A 109 4.69 -45.29 6.74
C VAL A 109 5.40 -45.16 5.38
N PRO A 110 6.56 -45.81 5.14
CA PRO A 110 7.25 -45.75 3.83
C PRO A 110 6.37 -46.17 2.61
N GLU A 111 5.34 -46.99 2.83
CA GLU A 111 4.45 -47.42 1.74
C GLU A 111 3.49 -46.31 1.26
N LEU A 112 3.35 -45.20 2.02
CA LEU A 112 2.50 -44.05 1.68
C LEU A 112 3.25 -42.74 1.54
N MET A 113 4.52 -42.68 1.98
CA MET A 113 5.29 -41.46 1.90
C MET A 113 5.71 -41.14 0.48
N LYS A 114 5.89 -39.86 0.21
CA LYS A 114 6.52 -39.34 -1.00
C LYS A 114 7.95 -38.90 -0.71
N THR A 115 8.78 -38.90 -1.74
CA THR A 115 10.12 -38.29 -1.67
C THR A 115 9.98 -36.81 -1.35
N PRO A 116 10.64 -36.31 -0.29
CA PRO A 116 10.52 -34.94 0.10
C PRO A 116 11.35 -34.02 -0.78
N GLN A 117 10.85 -32.83 -1.07
CA GLN A 117 11.67 -31.73 -1.60
C GLN A 117 12.26 -30.97 -0.41
N LEU A 118 13.61 -30.94 -0.32
CA LEU A 118 14.33 -30.40 0.82
C LEU A 118 14.73 -28.95 0.56
N ILE A 119 14.55 -28.10 1.56
CA ILE A 119 15.02 -26.71 1.57
C ILE A 119 15.71 -26.46 2.92
N ARG A 120 16.85 -25.78 2.89
CA ARG A 120 17.54 -25.38 4.12
C ARG A 120 16.73 -24.34 4.88
N ASP A 121 16.53 -24.55 6.16
CA ASP A 121 15.70 -23.72 7.03
C ASP A 121 16.27 -22.29 7.25
N ASP A 122 17.57 -22.07 6.97
CA ASP A 122 18.25 -20.78 7.02
C ASP A 122 18.22 -19.99 5.69
N THR A 123 17.58 -20.55 4.65
CA THR A 123 17.43 -19.86 3.36
C THR A 123 16.51 -18.66 3.49
N SER A 124 16.83 -17.56 2.81
CA SER A 124 15.97 -16.37 2.73
C SER A 124 14.61 -16.72 2.13
N ILE A 125 13.54 -16.24 2.74
CA ILE A 125 12.15 -16.40 2.24
C ILE A 125 12.04 -15.87 0.80
N PHE A 126 12.64 -14.72 0.50
CA PHE A 126 12.59 -14.12 -0.83
C PHE A 126 13.31 -14.97 -1.87
N SER A 127 14.49 -15.51 -1.53
CA SER A 127 15.21 -16.46 -2.45
C SER A 127 14.40 -17.72 -2.71
N VAL A 128 13.69 -18.23 -1.71
CA VAL A 128 12.78 -19.37 -1.90
C VAL A 128 11.60 -18.97 -2.78
N ALA A 129 11.03 -17.80 -2.59
CA ALA A 129 9.92 -17.30 -3.40
C ALA A 129 10.32 -17.17 -4.88
N ASP A 130 11.49 -16.62 -5.17
CA ASP A 130 12.01 -16.50 -6.53
C ASP A 130 12.22 -17.88 -7.19
N ASN A 131 12.79 -18.83 -6.46
CA ASN A 131 13.04 -20.18 -6.96
C ASN A 131 11.73 -20.97 -7.19
N LEU A 132 10.69 -20.68 -6.42
CA LEU A 132 9.38 -21.35 -6.51
C LEU A 132 8.34 -20.55 -7.32
N ALA A 133 8.75 -19.51 -8.04
CA ALA A 133 7.83 -18.61 -8.73
C ALA A 133 6.92 -19.34 -9.76
N GLU A 134 7.42 -20.36 -10.43
CA GLU A 134 6.62 -21.16 -11.38
C GLU A 134 5.59 -22.05 -10.66
N GLU A 135 5.96 -22.69 -9.56
CA GLU A 135 5.08 -23.50 -8.72
C GLU A 135 3.96 -22.65 -8.10
N LEU A 136 4.31 -21.46 -7.64
CA LEU A 136 3.35 -20.49 -7.09
C LEU A 136 2.29 -20.09 -8.12
N ARG A 137 2.67 -19.97 -9.40
CA ARG A 137 1.72 -19.67 -10.50
C ARG A 137 0.73 -20.81 -10.80
N LYS A 138 1.09 -22.05 -10.52
CA LYS A 138 0.21 -23.21 -10.78
C LYS A 138 -0.97 -23.30 -9.80
N GLY A 139 -0.93 -22.56 -8.68
CA GLY A 139 -2.03 -22.49 -7.72
C GLY A 139 -2.28 -23.78 -6.93
N THR A 140 -1.42 -24.80 -7.05
CA THR A 140 -1.48 -26.04 -6.27
C THR A 140 -0.62 -25.93 -5.03
N SER A 141 -1.14 -26.37 -3.89
CA SER A 141 -0.36 -26.40 -2.65
C SER A 141 0.66 -27.53 -2.72
N ILE A 142 1.94 -27.16 -2.78
CA ILE A 142 3.08 -28.09 -2.73
C ILE A 142 3.76 -27.95 -1.38
N TYR A 143 4.17 -29.05 -0.77
CA TYR A 143 4.80 -29.08 0.53
C TYR A 143 6.30 -29.38 0.41
N TYR A 144 7.08 -28.64 1.20
CA TYR A 144 8.54 -28.74 1.25
C TYR A 144 8.98 -29.06 2.67
N VAL A 145 9.99 -29.93 2.80
CA VAL A 145 10.57 -30.29 4.08
C VAL A 145 11.78 -29.39 4.35
N LEU A 146 11.81 -28.81 5.52
CA LEU A 146 12.92 -28.00 6.00
C LEU A 146 13.96 -28.86 6.70
N VAL A 147 15.23 -28.57 6.41
CA VAL A 147 16.36 -29.20 7.08
C VAL A 147 17.30 -28.14 7.65
N ASP A 148 17.90 -28.45 8.79
CA ASP A 148 18.94 -27.61 9.38
C ASP A 148 20.29 -27.73 8.67
N GLY A 149 21.33 -27.03 9.17
CA GLY A 149 22.67 -27.05 8.59
C GLY A 149 23.36 -28.43 8.61
N SER A 150 22.86 -29.36 9.44
CA SER A 150 23.36 -30.76 9.57
C SER A 150 22.50 -31.75 8.78
N GLY A 151 21.40 -31.28 8.15
CA GLY A 151 20.48 -32.12 7.38
C GLY A 151 19.39 -32.78 8.21
N HIS A 152 19.23 -32.41 9.51
CA HIS A 152 18.14 -32.91 10.31
C HIS A 152 16.83 -32.20 9.99
N TYR A 153 15.73 -32.90 10.22
CA TYR A 153 14.39 -32.37 10.02
C TYR A 153 14.12 -31.14 10.91
N SER A 154 13.64 -30.07 10.31
CA SER A 154 13.35 -28.81 11.00
C SER A 154 11.86 -28.38 10.89
N GLY A 155 11.11 -28.97 9.96
CA GLY A 155 9.69 -28.68 9.76
C GLY A 155 9.21 -28.83 8.34
N ILE A 156 7.99 -28.41 8.09
CA ILE A 156 7.34 -28.42 6.77
C ILE A 156 6.68 -27.06 6.55
N PHE A 157 6.78 -26.54 5.36
CA PHE A 157 5.96 -25.42 4.87
C PHE A 157 5.34 -25.74 3.51
N SER A 158 4.33 -25.01 3.12
CA SER A 158 3.70 -25.13 1.79
C SER A 158 3.87 -23.85 0.98
N THR A 159 3.66 -23.96 -0.34
CA THR A 159 3.54 -22.79 -1.23
C THR A 159 2.45 -21.83 -0.76
N THR A 160 1.38 -22.33 -0.14
CA THR A 160 0.31 -21.51 0.44
C THR A 160 0.80 -20.70 1.64
N ASP A 161 1.61 -21.29 2.53
CA ASP A 161 2.20 -20.57 3.66
C ASP A 161 3.11 -19.44 3.19
N LEU A 162 3.90 -19.70 2.14
CA LEU A 162 4.75 -18.70 1.50
C LEU A 162 3.93 -17.54 0.91
N LEU A 163 2.86 -17.84 0.18
CA LEU A 163 1.98 -16.81 -0.40
C LEU A 163 1.30 -15.95 0.66
N ILE A 164 0.78 -16.58 1.73
CA ILE A 164 0.17 -15.86 2.85
C ILE A 164 1.19 -14.93 3.50
N TYR A 165 2.41 -15.41 3.73
CA TYR A 165 3.46 -14.60 4.34
C TYR A 165 3.84 -13.39 3.47
N LEU A 166 4.08 -13.59 2.18
CA LEU A 166 4.42 -12.52 1.24
C LEU A 166 3.28 -11.49 1.14
N SER A 167 2.04 -11.96 1.09
CA SER A 167 0.85 -11.09 1.09
C SER A 167 0.79 -10.22 2.35
N ASN A 168 1.04 -10.82 3.53
CA ASN A 168 1.00 -10.12 4.81
C ASN A 168 2.11 -9.06 4.91
N ILE A 169 3.34 -9.36 4.48
CA ILE A 169 4.44 -8.38 4.46
C ILE A 169 4.07 -7.22 3.54
N THR A 170 3.66 -7.51 2.31
CA THR A 170 3.28 -6.47 1.34
C THR A 170 2.17 -5.58 1.89
N ALA A 171 1.13 -6.17 2.50
CA ALA A 171 0.04 -5.41 3.12
C ALA A 171 0.53 -4.51 4.28
N ARG A 172 1.47 -4.99 5.10
CA ARG A 172 2.07 -4.18 6.18
C ARG A 172 2.87 -3.00 5.65
N ASP A 173 3.69 -3.22 4.61
CA ASP A 173 4.53 -2.18 4.03
C ASP A 173 3.68 -1.10 3.36
N ILE A 174 2.65 -1.49 2.62
CA ILE A 174 1.68 -0.56 2.02
C ILE A 174 0.94 0.21 3.11
N SER A 175 0.50 -0.45 4.18
CA SER A 175 -0.17 0.21 5.32
C SER A 175 0.75 1.22 6.01
N LEU A 176 2.05 0.91 6.14
CA LEU A 176 3.03 1.86 6.67
C LEU A 176 3.20 3.07 5.74
N ALA A 177 3.38 2.84 4.44
CA ALA A 177 3.49 3.90 3.45
C ALA A 177 2.25 4.83 3.48
N ARG A 178 1.04 4.26 3.58
CA ARG A 178 -0.21 5.02 3.74
C ARG A 178 -0.22 5.90 4.98
N ARG A 179 0.21 5.38 6.14
CA ARG A 179 0.28 6.18 7.36
C ARG A 179 1.26 7.35 7.25
N LEU A 180 2.41 7.13 6.62
CA LEU A 180 3.41 8.18 6.39
C LEU A 180 2.87 9.23 5.41
N GLN A 181 2.23 8.81 4.32
CA GLN A 181 1.66 9.74 3.35
C GLN A 181 0.54 10.60 3.94
N ARG A 182 -0.35 10.04 4.78
CA ARG A 182 -1.39 10.80 5.48
C ARG A 182 -0.85 11.86 6.44
N ALA A 183 0.36 11.71 6.94
CA ALA A 183 1.01 12.74 7.73
C ALA A 183 1.44 13.94 6.86
N ILE A 184 1.72 13.70 5.58
CA ILE A 184 2.17 14.70 4.61
C ILE A 184 0.99 15.33 3.87
N VAL A 185 0.10 14.49 3.32
CA VAL A 185 -1.10 14.89 2.57
C VAL A 185 -2.33 14.59 3.41
N LYS A 186 -2.98 15.63 3.92
CA LYS A 186 -4.18 15.49 4.77
C LYS A 186 -5.40 15.19 3.92
N GLU A 187 -6.25 14.27 4.35
CA GLU A 187 -7.52 13.96 3.66
C GLU A 187 -8.47 15.17 3.64
N CYS A 188 -8.46 15.97 4.71
CA CYS A 188 -9.20 17.22 4.80
C CYS A 188 -8.40 18.23 5.61
N PHE A 189 -8.34 19.46 5.15
CA PHE A 189 -7.62 20.55 5.79
C PHE A 189 -8.40 21.85 5.63
N SER A 190 -8.50 22.64 6.69
CA SER A 190 -9.06 23.98 6.67
C SER A 190 -8.07 24.98 7.23
N PHE A 191 -8.00 26.12 6.61
CA PHE A 191 -7.12 27.20 6.98
C PHE A 191 -7.87 28.54 6.91
N ALA A 192 -7.72 29.36 7.96
CA ALA A 192 -8.22 30.73 8.01
C ALA A 192 -7.01 31.68 8.07
N GLY A 193 -6.82 32.46 7.02
CA GLY A 193 -5.84 33.54 6.94
C GLY A 193 -6.41 34.86 7.45
N GLU A 194 -5.70 35.96 7.17
CA GLU A 194 -6.17 37.32 7.50
C GLU A 194 -7.28 37.75 6.53
N ARG A 195 -7.12 37.42 5.26
CA ARG A 195 -8.04 37.74 4.17
C ARG A 195 -8.35 36.53 3.29
N THR A 196 -8.08 35.34 3.76
CA THR A 196 -8.34 34.10 3.04
C THR A 196 -9.02 33.07 3.90
N SER A 197 -9.89 32.29 3.29
CA SER A 197 -10.40 31.04 3.83
C SER A 197 -10.10 29.93 2.82
N ILE A 198 -9.51 28.83 3.25
CA ILE A 198 -9.03 27.77 2.36
C ILE A 198 -9.45 26.42 2.91
N VAL A 199 -9.92 25.55 2.02
CA VAL A 199 -10.19 24.14 2.31
C VAL A 199 -9.51 23.29 1.27
N GLY A 200 -8.71 22.32 1.72
CA GLY A 200 -8.12 21.27 0.89
C GLY A 200 -8.77 19.93 1.18
N SER A 201 -8.94 19.12 0.17
CA SER A 201 -9.44 17.75 0.27
C SER A 201 -8.65 16.85 -0.67
N SER A 202 -8.28 15.67 -0.19
CA SER A 202 -7.58 14.65 -0.98
C SER A 202 -8.09 13.26 -0.62
N ALA A 203 -8.53 12.51 -1.62
CA ALA A 203 -9.01 11.15 -1.50
C ALA A 203 -8.23 10.25 -2.46
N MET A 204 -7.41 9.35 -1.91
CA MET A 204 -6.60 8.42 -2.70
C MET A 204 -7.48 7.31 -3.30
N ALA A 205 -7.23 6.96 -4.57
CA ALA A 205 -7.92 5.86 -5.26
C ALA A 205 -7.47 4.48 -4.76
N LYS A 206 -6.22 4.40 -4.31
CA LYS A 206 -5.61 3.19 -3.74
C LYS A 206 -5.14 3.46 -2.31
N GLU A 207 -4.40 2.53 -1.74
CA GLU A 207 -3.84 2.67 -0.39
C GLU A 207 -2.88 3.86 -0.26
N VAL A 208 -2.16 4.19 -1.35
CA VAL A 208 -1.27 5.35 -1.50
C VAL A 208 -1.42 5.95 -2.90
N GLY A 209 -1.23 7.24 -3.04
CA GLY A 209 -1.48 7.99 -4.27
C GLY A 209 -0.34 8.90 -4.72
N GLY A 210 -0.51 9.51 -5.90
CA GLY A 210 0.39 10.48 -6.51
C GLY A 210 0.06 11.93 -6.19
N ASP A 211 -1.17 12.20 -5.78
CA ASP A 211 -1.63 13.56 -5.50
C ASP A 211 -0.96 14.17 -4.26
N PHE A 212 -0.66 15.44 -4.38
CA PHE A 212 -0.10 16.25 -3.29
C PHE A 212 -0.74 17.64 -3.30
N TYR A 213 -1.05 18.16 -2.11
CA TYR A 213 -1.37 19.56 -1.95
C TYR A 213 -0.77 20.13 -0.66
N VAL A 214 -0.55 21.43 -0.65
CA VAL A 214 -0.07 22.15 0.52
C VAL A 214 -0.69 23.53 0.60
N VAL A 215 -1.00 23.96 1.81
CA VAL A 215 -1.33 25.34 2.17
C VAL A 215 -0.45 25.71 3.35
N LYS A 216 0.41 26.71 3.18
CA LYS A 216 1.40 27.10 4.16
C LYS A 216 1.44 28.63 4.33
N ARG A 217 1.36 29.09 5.57
CA ARG A 217 1.62 30.50 5.89
C ARG A 217 3.12 30.79 5.82
N LEU A 218 3.46 31.84 5.15
CA LEU A 218 4.81 32.38 5.06
C LEU A 218 4.91 33.67 5.91
N THR A 219 6.13 34.12 6.14
CA THR A 219 6.37 35.43 6.79
C THR A 219 5.91 36.58 5.85
N GLY A 220 5.56 37.73 6.47
CA GLY A 220 5.15 38.92 5.71
C GLY A 220 3.73 38.86 5.12
N GLY A 221 2.80 38.10 5.72
CA GLY A 221 1.41 38.03 5.27
C GLY A 221 1.21 37.28 3.96
N LYS A 222 2.17 36.43 3.58
CA LYS A 222 2.09 35.62 2.37
C LYS A 222 1.64 34.20 2.64
N LEU A 223 1.00 33.61 1.64
CA LEU A 223 0.60 32.19 1.62
C LEU A 223 1.22 31.47 0.45
N LEU A 224 1.66 30.24 0.67
CA LEU A 224 2.01 29.28 -0.37
C LEU A 224 0.89 28.26 -0.48
N ILE A 225 0.40 28.06 -1.69
CA ILE A 225 -0.63 27.09 -2.03
C ILE A 225 -0.12 26.29 -3.22
N ALA A 226 -0.17 24.98 -3.16
CA ALA A 226 0.16 24.16 -4.34
C ALA A 226 -0.75 22.93 -4.39
N VAL A 227 -1.03 22.50 -5.62
CA VAL A 227 -1.61 21.19 -5.96
C VAL A 227 -0.71 20.58 -7.01
N CYS A 228 -0.29 19.35 -6.80
CA CYS A 228 0.58 18.60 -7.71
C CYS A 228 0.03 17.20 -7.90
N ASP A 229 0.28 16.64 -9.07
CA ASP A 229 -0.02 15.25 -9.42
C ASP A 229 1.23 14.60 -10.00
N VAL A 230 1.59 13.46 -9.45
CA VAL A 230 2.77 12.67 -9.82
C VAL A 230 2.36 11.59 -10.82
N SER A 231 3.04 11.53 -11.95
CA SER A 231 2.83 10.48 -12.95
C SER A 231 2.98 9.07 -12.33
N GLY A 232 2.05 8.17 -12.65
CA GLY A 232 2.01 6.82 -12.10
C GLY A 232 1.24 6.73 -10.78
N LYS A 233 1.17 5.53 -10.22
CA LYS A 233 0.34 5.24 -9.03
C LYS A 233 1.07 4.31 -8.07
N GLY A 234 0.62 4.30 -6.81
CA GLY A 234 1.13 3.39 -5.79
C GLY A 234 2.39 3.88 -5.09
N ILE A 235 3.23 2.96 -4.61
CA ILE A 235 4.35 3.26 -3.71
C ILE A 235 5.36 4.22 -4.35
N ALA A 236 5.69 4.04 -5.63
CA ALA A 236 6.67 4.90 -6.31
C ALA A 236 6.21 6.36 -6.36
N ALA A 237 4.95 6.62 -6.76
CA ALA A 237 4.38 7.96 -6.76
C ALA A 237 4.31 8.54 -5.33
N SER A 238 3.97 7.73 -4.33
CA SER A 238 3.91 8.18 -2.92
C SER A 238 5.27 8.57 -2.35
N LEU A 239 6.37 7.99 -2.81
CA LEU A 239 7.72 8.44 -2.44
C LEU A 239 8.02 9.84 -2.99
N ILE A 240 7.58 10.13 -4.20
CA ILE A 240 7.73 11.47 -4.79
C ILE A 240 6.86 12.48 -4.05
N THR A 241 5.62 12.13 -3.67
CA THR A 241 4.79 13.03 -2.82
C THR A 241 5.46 13.32 -1.48
N ALA A 242 6.18 12.37 -0.89
CA ALA A 242 6.97 12.61 0.33
C ALA A 242 8.12 13.59 0.09
N VAL A 243 8.81 13.48 -1.05
CA VAL A 243 9.84 14.44 -1.46
C VAL A 243 9.24 15.83 -1.66
N LEU A 244 8.10 15.94 -2.35
CA LEU A 244 7.38 17.21 -2.50
C LEU A 244 7.08 17.82 -1.13
N GLY A 245 6.55 17.03 -0.20
CA GLY A 245 6.26 17.48 1.17
C GLY A 245 7.47 18.11 1.86
N GLY A 246 8.64 17.46 1.80
CA GLY A 246 9.88 17.99 2.36
C GLY A 246 10.36 19.29 1.70
N PHE A 247 10.27 19.36 0.36
CA PHE A 247 10.65 20.57 -0.38
C PHE A 247 9.73 21.74 -0.08
N PHE A 248 8.41 21.54 -0.06
CA PHE A 248 7.44 22.58 0.26
C PHE A 248 7.50 23.01 1.73
N ASP A 249 7.85 22.09 2.64
CA ASP A 249 8.08 22.47 4.03
C ASP A 249 9.30 23.41 4.18
N GLY A 250 10.35 23.19 3.41
CA GLY A 250 11.52 24.06 3.34
C GLY A 250 11.32 25.39 2.62
N TYR A 251 10.18 25.63 1.96
CA TYR A 251 9.90 26.89 1.27
C TYR A 251 9.64 28.03 2.27
N THR A 252 10.29 29.18 2.03
CA THR A 252 10.16 30.40 2.85
C THR A 252 9.89 31.63 1.98
N ALA A 253 9.42 32.73 2.56
CA ALA A 253 9.13 33.97 1.84
C ALA A 253 10.36 34.63 1.19
N SER A 254 11.57 34.23 1.58
CA SER A 254 12.83 34.67 0.94
C SER A 254 13.15 33.91 -0.34
N ASN A 255 12.47 32.80 -0.63
CA ASN A 255 12.61 32.06 -1.88
C ASN A 255 11.79 32.75 -2.97
N SER A 256 12.26 32.68 -4.22
CA SER A 256 11.40 32.96 -5.35
C SER A 256 10.81 31.64 -5.87
N VAL A 257 9.55 31.65 -6.30
CA VAL A 257 8.88 30.49 -6.90
C VAL A 257 9.74 29.90 -8.04
N LYS A 258 10.33 30.74 -8.87
CA LYS A 258 11.21 30.28 -9.98
C LYS A 258 12.43 29.52 -9.48
N SER A 259 13.12 30.02 -8.46
CA SER A 259 14.30 29.36 -7.89
C SER A 259 13.93 28.05 -7.23
N PHE A 260 12.80 28.01 -6.52
CA PHE A 260 12.26 26.82 -5.90
C PHE A 260 11.94 25.74 -6.94
N VAL A 261 11.20 26.08 -7.99
CA VAL A 261 10.83 25.17 -9.06
C VAL A 261 12.06 24.59 -9.76
N ARG A 262 13.09 25.41 -10.07
CA ARG A 262 14.34 24.90 -10.64
C ARG A 262 15.04 23.88 -9.74
N LYS A 263 15.13 24.15 -8.44
CA LYS A 263 15.76 23.24 -7.46
C LYS A 263 14.97 21.93 -7.36
N LEU A 264 13.66 22.02 -7.27
CA LEU A 264 12.78 20.84 -7.18
C LEU A 264 12.85 20.01 -8.48
N ASN A 265 12.80 20.65 -9.66
CA ASN A 265 12.94 19.97 -10.95
C ASN A 265 14.27 19.22 -11.06
N ARG A 266 15.37 19.88 -10.69
CA ARG A 266 16.70 19.25 -10.70
C ARG A 266 16.73 18.03 -9.81
N TYR A 267 16.21 18.15 -8.58
CA TYR A 267 16.19 17.05 -7.64
C TYR A 267 15.38 15.85 -8.14
N ILE A 268 14.20 16.10 -8.73
CA ILE A 268 13.36 15.03 -9.29
C ILE A 268 14.12 14.30 -10.42
N ILE A 269 14.76 15.03 -11.33
CA ILE A 269 15.52 14.42 -12.43
C ILE A 269 16.72 13.61 -11.91
N ASP A 270 17.52 14.20 -11.01
CA ASP A 270 18.73 13.58 -10.49
C ASP A 270 18.41 12.32 -9.64
N THR A 271 17.22 12.27 -9.01
CA THR A 271 16.79 11.16 -8.14
C THR A 271 16.03 10.08 -8.89
N PHE A 272 15.13 10.46 -9.81
CA PHE A 272 14.18 9.54 -10.45
C PHE A 272 14.42 9.32 -11.96
N SER A 273 15.54 9.84 -12.49
CA SER A 273 16.09 9.51 -13.82
C SER A 273 15.12 9.67 -15.00
N LEU A 274 14.27 10.71 -15.00
CA LEU A 274 13.25 11.01 -16.03
C LEU A 274 12.15 9.94 -16.18
N GLU A 275 12.07 8.97 -15.28
CA GLU A 275 11.01 7.96 -15.30
C GLU A 275 9.67 8.49 -14.77
N TYR A 276 9.74 9.56 -13.98
CA TYR A 276 8.57 10.19 -13.36
C TYR A 276 8.56 11.69 -13.62
N PHE A 277 7.38 12.23 -13.78
CA PHE A 277 7.16 13.66 -13.87
C PHE A 277 6.06 14.09 -12.90
N VAL A 278 6.03 15.38 -12.61
CA VAL A 278 5.02 15.97 -11.72
C VAL A 278 4.41 17.17 -12.40
N THR A 279 3.09 17.13 -12.60
CA THR A 279 2.32 18.32 -12.95
C THR A 279 1.95 19.07 -11.67
N GLY A 280 1.74 20.36 -11.75
CA GLY A 280 1.31 21.10 -10.55
C GLY A 280 1.09 22.59 -10.82
N ILE A 281 0.37 23.21 -9.89
CA ILE A 281 0.21 24.64 -9.81
C ILE A 281 0.71 25.11 -8.45
N ILE A 282 1.58 26.11 -8.46
CA ILE A 282 2.15 26.75 -7.26
C ILE A 282 1.69 28.21 -7.27
N ILE A 283 1.09 28.63 -6.16
CA ILE A 283 0.63 30.01 -5.94
C ILE A 283 1.32 30.57 -4.69
N GLU A 284 1.99 31.71 -4.83
CA GLU A 284 2.39 32.55 -3.71
C GLU A 284 1.46 33.77 -3.70
N LEU A 285 0.62 33.89 -2.69
CA LEU A 285 -0.38 34.95 -2.52
C LEU A 285 0.06 35.89 -1.40
N ASP A 286 0.07 37.17 -1.68
CA ASP A 286 0.13 38.23 -0.68
C ASP A 286 -1.29 38.58 -0.20
N GLU A 287 -1.60 38.26 1.06
CA GLU A 287 -2.95 38.44 1.60
C GLU A 287 -3.32 39.93 1.74
N GLY A 288 -2.35 40.82 1.94
CA GLY A 288 -2.58 42.26 2.08
C GLY A 288 -3.01 42.92 0.79
N THR A 289 -2.37 42.54 -0.32
CA THR A 289 -2.58 43.17 -1.64
C THR A 289 -3.49 42.38 -2.56
N GLY A 290 -3.68 41.09 -2.31
CA GLY A 290 -4.36 40.14 -3.21
C GLY A 290 -3.52 39.77 -4.43
N GLU A 291 -2.25 40.16 -4.48
CA GLU A 291 -1.36 39.79 -5.58
C GLU A 291 -0.92 38.33 -5.43
N ALA A 292 -1.11 37.58 -6.52
CA ALA A 292 -0.75 36.16 -6.57
C ALA A 292 0.26 35.93 -7.70
N THR A 293 1.43 35.37 -7.35
CA THR A 293 2.39 34.81 -8.30
C THR A 293 2.02 33.36 -8.57
N VAL A 294 1.73 33.02 -9.81
CA VAL A 294 1.28 31.69 -10.23
C VAL A 294 2.32 31.05 -11.14
N CYS A 295 2.69 29.81 -10.84
CA CYS A 295 3.51 28.96 -11.69
C CYS A 295 2.72 27.67 -12.01
N ASP A 296 2.29 27.53 -13.27
CA ASP A 296 1.66 26.32 -13.79
C ASP A 296 2.73 25.44 -14.44
N LEU A 297 2.82 24.20 -14.02
CA LEU A 297 3.79 23.20 -14.45
C LEU A 297 3.10 22.10 -15.27
N GLY A 298 2.35 22.52 -16.29
CA GLY A 298 1.62 21.62 -17.18
C GLY A 298 0.38 20.99 -16.56
N HIS A 299 -0.12 21.56 -15.46
CA HIS A 299 -1.28 21.02 -14.76
C HIS A 299 -2.60 21.54 -15.29
N SER A 300 -2.68 22.85 -15.53
CA SER A 300 -3.82 23.55 -16.16
C SER A 300 -5.18 23.51 -15.44
N TYR A 301 -5.29 22.87 -14.29
CA TYR A 301 -6.55 22.71 -13.52
C TYR A 301 -6.69 23.78 -12.43
N MET A 302 -6.85 25.04 -12.87
CA MET A 302 -7.13 26.18 -12.00
C MET A 302 -8.31 27.00 -12.54
N LEU A 303 -9.32 27.18 -11.70
CA LEU A 303 -10.51 27.96 -12.00
C LEU A 303 -10.66 29.12 -11.00
N VAL A 304 -11.04 30.28 -11.48
CA VAL A 304 -11.36 31.43 -10.64
C VAL A 304 -12.80 31.87 -10.89
N VAL A 305 -13.57 31.94 -9.81
CA VAL A 305 -14.93 32.49 -9.82
C VAL A 305 -14.88 33.89 -9.24
N GLU A 306 -15.20 34.87 -10.07
CA GLU A 306 -15.25 36.29 -9.71
C GLU A 306 -16.53 36.92 -10.21
N GLN A 307 -17.33 37.52 -9.30
CA GLN A 307 -18.63 38.15 -9.61
C GLN A 307 -19.57 37.23 -10.43
N GLY A 308 -19.58 35.93 -10.12
CA GLY A 308 -20.38 34.92 -10.83
C GLY A 308 -19.85 34.56 -12.24
N LYS A 309 -18.70 35.13 -12.65
CA LYS A 309 -18.03 34.76 -13.88
C LYS A 309 -16.89 33.79 -13.57
N LEU A 310 -16.81 32.74 -14.38
CA LEU A 310 -15.74 31.75 -14.28
C LEU A 310 -14.64 32.16 -15.27
N LYS A 311 -13.41 32.20 -14.76
CA LYS A 311 -12.22 32.45 -15.58
C LYS A 311 -11.22 31.32 -15.34
N ARG A 312 -10.55 30.86 -16.40
CA ARG A 312 -9.29 30.16 -16.25
C ARG A 312 -8.22 31.20 -15.96
N LEU A 313 -7.50 31.06 -14.87
CA LEU A 313 -6.27 31.78 -14.65
C LEU A 313 -5.13 30.87 -15.14
N GLY A 314 -4.68 31.07 -16.36
CA GLY A 314 -3.43 30.52 -16.86
C GLY A 314 -2.44 31.65 -17.02
N SER A 315 -1.17 31.41 -16.79
CA SER A 315 -0.15 32.25 -17.42
C SER A 315 -0.16 31.90 -18.90
N ASP A 316 -0.02 32.89 -19.80
CA ASP A 316 0.24 32.63 -21.23
C ASP A 316 1.53 31.83 -21.47
N ALA A 317 2.30 31.60 -20.42
CA ALA A 317 3.52 30.80 -20.38
C ALA A 317 3.23 29.39 -19.81
N SER A 318 3.15 28.43 -20.69
CA SER A 318 3.09 27.00 -20.34
C SER A 318 4.49 26.51 -19.96
N ASN A 319 4.68 26.04 -18.71
CA ASN A 319 5.88 25.31 -18.33
C ASN A 319 5.66 23.82 -18.57
N PRO A 320 6.70 23.06 -18.93
CA PRO A 320 6.61 21.60 -18.89
C PRO A 320 6.48 21.11 -17.44
N PRO A 321 5.96 19.90 -17.22
CA PRO A 321 5.98 19.25 -15.91
C PRO A 321 7.39 19.16 -15.33
N LEU A 322 7.49 19.11 -14.01
CA LEU A 322 8.75 18.81 -13.32
C LEU A 322 9.22 17.39 -13.68
N GLY A 323 10.52 17.20 -13.79
CA GLY A 323 11.10 15.91 -14.13
C GLY A 323 11.26 15.66 -15.64
N VAL A 324 10.69 16.51 -16.52
CA VAL A 324 10.74 16.30 -17.97
C VAL A 324 11.96 16.96 -18.63
N SER A 325 12.30 18.18 -18.20
CA SER A 325 13.36 18.96 -18.85
C SER A 325 14.47 19.35 -17.87
N PRO A 326 15.72 18.93 -18.08
CA PRO A 326 16.84 19.34 -17.23
C PRO A 326 17.11 20.85 -17.22
N LYS A 327 16.71 21.56 -18.29
CA LYS A 327 16.91 23.00 -18.47
C LYS A 327 15.60 23.77 -18.31
N LEU A 328 14.82 23.44 -17.28
CA LEU A 328 13.59 24.16 -17.00
C LEU A 328 13.89 25.58 -16.54
N GLU A 329 13.44 26.57 -17.31
CA GLU A 329 13.39 27.99 -16.93
C GLU A 329 11.94 28.36 -16.61
N PRO A 330 11.54 28.36 -15.32
CA PRO A 330 10.14 28.53 -14.96
C PRO A 330 9.61 29.94 -15.29
N ALA A 331 8.54 29.99 -16.06
CA ALA A 331 7.73 31.17 -16.26
C ALA A 331 6.67 31.27 -15.15
N THR A 332 6.42 32.50 -14.69
CA THR A 332 5.37 32.78 -13.70
C THR A 332 4.47 33.89 -14.21
N GLY A 333 3.18 33.76 -13.97
CA GLY A 333 2.21 34.85 -14.15
C GLY A 333 1.97 35.59 -12.84
N ILE A 334 1.59 36.85 -12.93
CA ILE A 334 1.11 37.63 -11.79
C ILE A 334 -0.35 37.96 -12.06
N CYS A 335 -1.20 37.71 -11.08
CA CYS A 335 -2.61 38.11 -11.12
C CYS A 335 -3.01 38.77 -9.79
N ARG A 336 -4.10 39.50 -9.80
CA ARG A 336 -4.65 40.13 -8.59
C ARG A 336 -6.03 39.55 -8.34
N LEU A 337 -6.23 39.03 -7.16
CA LEU A 337 -7.52 38.57 -6.65
C LEU A 337 -8.27 39.76 -6.05
N ASN A 338 -9.55 39.93 -6.46
CA ASN A 338 -10.42 40.90 -5.84
C ASN A 338 -11.15 40.29 -4.65
N PRO A 339 -11.53 41.07 -3.64
CA PRO A 339 -12.36 40.57 -2.53
C PRO A 339 -13.65 39.88 -3.07
N GLY A 340 -13.96 38.71 -2.53
CA GLY A 340 -15.04 37.84 -2.97
C GLY A 340 -14.66 36.86 -4.09
N SER A 341 -13.43 36.90 -4.61
CA SER A 341 -12.95 35.89 -5.57
C SER A 341 -12.75 34.55 -4.91
N SER A 342 -13.15 33.49 -5.60
CA SER A 342 -12.85 32.11 -5.20
C SER A 342 -11.93 31.44 -6.22
N VAL A 343 -10.89 30.74 -5.75
CA VAL A 343 -9.96 29.97 -6.58
C VAL A 343 -10.16 28.50 -6.27
N VAL A 344 -10.26 27.66 -7.30
CA VAL A 344 -10.35 26.20 -7.18
C VAL A 344 -9.23 25.58 -7.98
N LEU A 345 -8.34 24.89 -7.27
CA LEU A 345 -7.30 24.04 -7.82
C LEU A 345 -7.75 22.60 -7.68
N PHE A 346 -7.51 21.74 -8.67
CA PHE A 346 -7.90 20.34 -8.59
C PHE A 346 -7.03 19.48 -9.48
N THR A 347 -6.97 18.18 -9.22
CA THR A 347 -6.30 17.18 -10.05
C THR A 347 -7.28 16.58 -11.07
N ASP A 348 -6.76 15.93 -12.10
CA ASP A 348 -7.55 15.33 -13.17
C ASP A 348 -8.55 14.30 -12.68
N GLY A 349 -8.24 13.59 -11.57
CA GLY A 349 -9.16 12.64 -10.94
C GLY A 349 -10.53 13.22 -10.58
N VAL A 350 -10.66 14.55 -10.43
CA VAL A 350 -11.97 15.21 -10.25
C VAL A 350 -12.81 15.12 -11.52
N VAL A 351 -12.22 15.35 -12.69
CA VAL A 351 -12.93 15.46 -13.97
C VAL A 351 -12.98 14.15 -14.75
N ASP A 352 -12.02 13.25 -14.49
CA ASP A 352 -11.90 11.92 -15.11
C ASP A 352 -12.60 10.81 -14.31
N GLN A 353 -13.24 11.15 -13.18
CA GLN A 353 -14.05 10.18 -12.45
C GLN A 353 -15.25 9.74 -13.30
N THR A 354 -15.44 8.42 -13.43
CA THR A 354 -16.56 7.85 -14.19
C THR A 354 -17.75 7.49 -13.32
N ASP A 355 -18.94 7.52 -13.94
CA ASP A 355 -20.14 6.88 -13.39
C ASP A 355 -20.18 5.38 -13.69
N SER A 356 -21.25 4.69 -13.25
CA SER A 356 -21.46 3.26 -13.51
C SER A 356 -21.70 2.92 -14.99
N SER A 357 -21.98 3.92 -15.84
CA SER A 357 -22.15 3.78 -17.29
C SER A 357 -20.88 4.08 -18.08
N GLY A 358 -19.80 4.49 -17.40
CA GLY A 358 -18.52 4.82 -18.00
C GLY A 358 -18.42 6.25 -18.55
N HIS A 359 -19.34 7.14 -18.23
CA HIS A 359 -19.24 8.56 -18.61
C HIS A 359 -18.37 9.31 -17.60
N ASP A 360 -17.51 10.21 -18.08
CA ASP A 360 -16.66 11.06 -17.23
C ASP A 360 -17.47 12.19 -16.58
N TYR A 361 -17.05 12.62 -15.38
CA TYR A 361 -17.63 13.75 -14.66
C TYR A 361 -17.54 15.05 -15.43
N THR A 362 -16.41 15.28 -16.08
CA THR A 362 -16.04 16.38 -16.97
C THR A 362 -15.91 17.76 -16.29
N GLU A 363 -15.03 18.57 -16.85
CA GLU A 363 -14.84 19.97 -16.42
C GLU A 363 -16.10 20.80 -16.58
N GLN A 364 -16.95 20.50 -17.58
CA GLN A 364 -18.21 21.22 -17.80
C GLN A 364 -19.21 21.03 -16.65
N ARG A 365 -19.25 19.85 -16.03
CA ARG A 365 -20.10 19.61 -14.87
C ARG A 365 -19.58 20.36 -13.67
N LEU A 366 -18.27 20.32 -13.43
CA LEU A 366 -17.60 21.10 -12.39
C LEU A 366 -17.90 22.59 -12.54
N TRP A 367 -17.82 23.13 -13.74
CA TRP A 367 -18.13 24.54 -14.03
C TRP A 367 -19.57 24.91 -13.70
N ARG A 368 -20.55 24.06 -14.03
CA ARG A 368 -21.96 24.29 -13.68
C ARG A 368 -22.14 24.33 -12.17
N LEU A 369 -21.51 23.40 -11.46
CA LEU A 369 -21.55 23.34 -10.00
C LEU A 369 -20.95 24.61 -9.37
N LEU A 370 -19.75 25.02 -9.81
CA LEU A 370 -19.07 26.21 -9.30
C LEU A 370 -19.85 27.49 -9.58
N LYS A 371 -20.41 27.63 -10.79
CA LYS A 371 -21.25 28.77 -11.15
C LYS A 371 -22.53 28.85 -10.33
N ALA A 372 -23.20 27.73 -10.13
CA ALA A 372 -24.40 27.64 -9.28
C ALA A 372 -24.12 27.83 -7.78
N SER A 373 -22.85 27.74 -7.38
CA SER A 373 -22.40 27.83 -6.00
C SER A 373 -21.62 29.11 -5.70
N GLY A 374 -21.66 30.09 -6.61
CA GLY A 374 -20.93 31.35 -6.47
C GLY A 374 -21.24 32.04 -5.14
N GLY A 375 -20.19 32.43 -4.40
CA GLY A 375 -20.29 33.10 -3.10
C GLY A 375 -20.44 32.18 -1.89
N LEU A 376 -20.48 30.86 -2.08
CA LEU A 376 -20.44 29.93 -0.94
C LEU A 376 -19.05 29.95 -0.27
N PRO A 377 -18.99 29.89 1.06
CA PRO A 377 -17.72 29.70 1.79
C PRO A 377 -17.03 28.41 1.34
N PRO A 378 -15.66 28.36 1.36
CA PRO A 378 -14.89 27.20 0.90
C PRO A 378 -15.32 25.88 1.50
N GLN A 379 -15.68 25.85 2.79
CA GLN A 379 -16.17 24.63 3.46
C GLN A 379 -17.45 24.08 2.84
N GLN A 380 -18.40 24.97 2.54
CA GLN A 380 -19.69 24.56 1.93
C GLN A 380 -19.49 24.15 0.48
N LEU A 381 -18.62 24.85 -0.25
CA LEU A 381 -18.29 24.51 -1.64
C LEU A 381 -17.56 23.17 -1.73
N SER A 382 -16.59 22.91 -0.84
CA SER A 382 -15.90 21.64 -0.74
C SER A 382 -16.88 20.48 -0.46
N THR A 383 -17.78 20.65 0.52
CA THR A 383 -18.81 19.64 0.83
C THR A 383 -19.71 19.37 -0.37
N LYS A 384 -20.14 20.44 -1.05
CA LYS A 384 -21.00 20.31 -2.23
C LYS A 384 -20.32 19.59 -3.38
N LEU A 385 -19.04 19.89 -3.64
CA LEU A 385 -18.24 19.21 -4.67
C LEU A 385 -18.07 17.73 -4.33
N THR A 386 -17.68 17.40 -3.11
CA THR A 386 -17.53 16.02 -2.66
C THR A 386 -18.83 15.23 -2.78
N THR A 387 -19.97 15.85 -2.39
CA THR A 387 -21.30 15.22 -2.48
C THR A 387 -21.72 15.00 -3.94
N ASP A 388 -21.48 15.97 -4.82
CA ASP A 388 -21.84 15.84 -6.24
C ASP A 388 -20.98 14.78 -6.95
N LEU A 389 -19.68 14.73 -6.66
CA LEU A 389 -18.78 13.67 -7.14
C LEU A 389 -19.21 12.28 -6.66
N ALA A 390 -19.53 12.14 -5.37
CA ALA A 390 -19.99 10.88 -4.81
C ALA A 390 -21.32 10.42 -5.42
N SER A 391 -22.26 11.36 -5.60
CA SER A 391 -23.56 11.08 -6.23
C SER A 391 -23.41 10.71 -7.71
N PHE A 392 -22.49 11.34 -8.42
CA PHE A 392 -22.21 11.04 -9.82
C PHE A 392 -21.58 9.67 -9.98
N ARG A 393 -20.56 9.36 -9.16
CA ARG A 393 -19.86 8.09 -9.19
C ARG A 393 -20.79 6.91 -8.89
N GLY A 394 -21.69 7.05 -7.92
CA GLY A 394 -22.50 5.94 -7.43
C GLY A 394 -21.63 4.78 -6.94
N ASP A 395 -21.91 3.57 -7.43
CA ASP A 395 -21.16 2.34 -7.09
C ASP A 395 -19.90 2.14 -7.95
N ALA A 396 -19.60 3.02 -8.90
CA ALA A 396 -18.39 2.91 -9.71
C ALA A 396 -17.14 3.09 -8.83
N PRO A 397 -16.02 2.38 -9.10
CA PRO A 397 -14.78 2.57 -8.35
C PRO A 397 -14.19 3.95 -8.62
N GLN A 398 -13.47 4.48 -7.64
CA GLN A 398 -12.66 5.67 -7.86
C GLN A 398 -11.48 5.30 -8.77
N ARG A 399 -11.33 6.01 -9.92
CA ARG A 399 -10.34 5.69 -10.95
C ARG A 399 -8.96 6.28 -10.65
N ASP A 400 -8.95 7.50 -10.12
CA ASP A 400 -7.72 8.21 -9.77
C ASP A 400 -7.84 8.92 -8.42
N ASP A 401 -6.72 9.44 -7.93
CA ASP A 401 -6.70 10.27 -6.75
C ASP A 401 -7.52 11.54 -7.02
N ILE A 402 -8.34 11.94 -6.07
CA ILE A 402 -9.21 13.12 -6.18
C ILE A 402 -8.71 14.14 -5.17
N THR A 403 -8.05 15.18 -5.66
CA THR A 403 -7.54 16.27 -4.82
C THR A 403 -8.04 17.61 -5.33
N PHE A 404 -8.48 18.46 -4.41
CA PHE A 404 -8.81 19.84 -4.73
C PHE A 404 -8.55 20.77 -3.53
N VAL A 405 -8.29 22.02 -3.86
CA VAL A 405 -8.15 23.12 -2.90
C VAL A 405 -9.10 24.24 -3.32
N VAL A 406 -9.96 24.65 -2.42
CA VAL A 406 -10.88 25.79 -2.58
C VAL A 406 -10.41 26.93 -1.69
N MET A 407 -10.12 28.08 -2.26
CA MET A 407 -9.74 29.29 -1.57
C MET A 407 -10.72 30.41 -1.87
N GLN A 408 -11.10 31.19 -0.87
CA GLN A 408 -11.81 32.45 -1.02
C GLN A 408 -10.93 33.58 -0.48
N TYR A 409 -10.81 34.64 -1.27
CA TYR A 409 -10.14 35.88 -0.88
C TYR A 409 -11.20 36.91 -0.46
N CYS A 410 -11.05 37.51 0.75
CA CYS A 410 -12.04 38.40 1.39
C CYS A 410 -11.59 39.87 1.40
#